data_36e74d97f861c431465ba27923dbf571
#
_entry.id   36e74d97f861c431465ba27923dbf571
#
_cell.length_a   1.000
_cell.length_b   1.000
_cell.length_c   1.000
_cell.angle_alpha   90.00
_cell.angle_beta   90.00
_cell.angle_gamma   90.00
#
_symmetry.space_group_name_H-M   'P 1'
#
loop_
_entity.id
_entity.type
_entity.pdbx_description
1 polymer ?
#
loop_
_entity_poly.entity_id
_entity_poly.type
_entity_poly.pdbx_seq_one_letter_code
_entity_poly.pdbx_strand_id
1 'polypeptide(L)' 'MLKIKFQYRDDCSYPNWNEQECIVSSLRECKELYGLGIDCEYKIISIEEIK' A
#
# COMPACT_ATOMS: atom_id res chain seq x y z
N MET A 1 -7.27 -3.25 -14.01
CA MET A 1 -6.42 -3.48 -12.83
C MET A 1 -5.59 -2.24 -12.54
N LEU A 2 -5.25 -2.03 -11.28
CA LEU A 2 -4.43 -0.90 -10.86
C LEU A 2 -3.11 -1.40 -10.31
N LYS A 3 -2.04 -0.74 -10.68
CA LYS A 3 -0.73 -0.95 -10.10
C LYS A 3 -0.52 0.18 -9.10
N ILE A 4 -0.47 -0.18 -7.83
CA ILE A 4 -0.37 0.80 -6.75
C ILE A 4 1.00 0.66 -6.08
N LYS A 5 1.74 1.76 -6.07
CA LYS A 5 3.01 1.84 -5.37
C LYS A 5 2.80 2.64 -4.11
N PHE A 6 3.18 2.07 -2.98
CA PHE A 6 2.92 2.69 -1.68
C PHE A 6 4.04 2.39 -0.70
N GLN A 7 4.08 3.20 0.34
CA GLN A 7 4.97 2.97 1.48
C GLN A 7 4.12 2.72 2.70
N TYR A 8 4.59 1.86 3.58
CA TYR A 8 3.91 1.57 4.84
C TYR A 8 4.93 1.40 5.94
N ARG A 9 4.48 1.57 7.18
CA ARG A 9 5.27 1.26 8.36
C ARG A 9 4.37 0.76 9.47
N ASP A 10 4.88 -0.19 10.25
CA ASP A 10 4.20 -0.73 11.41
C ASP A 10 5.13 -0.63 12.62
N ASP A 11 4.70 -1.19 13.75
CA ASP A 11 5.48 -1.14 14.99
C ASP A 11 6.84 -1.82 14.85
N CYS A 12 6.94 -2.82 14.00
CA CYS A 12 8.19 -3.54 13.78
C CYS A 12 9.19 -2.76 12.93
N SER A 13 8.70 -1.97 11.99
CA SER A 13 9.56 -1.21 11.06
C SER A 13 9.73 0.25 11.46
N TYR A 14 8.92 0.76 12.40
CA TYR A 14 8.98 2.15 12.83
C TYR A 14 10.39 2.54 13.29
N PRO A 15 10.94 3.71 12.91
CA PRO A 15 10.31 4.77 12.12
C PRO A 15 10.52 4.64 10.60
N ASN A 16 11.07 3.55 10.13
CA ASN A 16 11.41 3.35 8.73
C ASN A 16 10.20 2.97 7.89
N TRP A 17 10.13 3.51 6.68
CA TRP A 17 9.09 3.17 5.73
C TRP A 17 9.53 2.01 4.85
N ASN A 18 8.59 1.09 4.58
CA ASN A 18 8.78 -0.01 3.66
C ASN A 18 8.04 0.32 2.37
N GLU A 19 8.71 0.14 1.24
CA GLU A 19 8.09 0.38 -0.06
C GLU A 19 7.60 -0.92 -0.66
N GLN A 20 6.38 -0.90 -1.18
CA GLN A 20 5.75 -2.07 -1.76
C GLN A 20 4.91 -1.67 -2.96
N GLU A 21 4.68 -2.63 -3.84
CA GLU A 21 3.88 -2.45 -5.05
C GLU A 21 2.91 -3.62 -5.17
N CYS A 22 1.68 -3.32 -5.56
CA CYS A 22 0.68 -4.37 -5.72
C CYS A 22 -0.18 -4.10 -6.96
N ILE A 23 -0.75 -5.17 -7.49
CA ILE A 23 -1.68 -5.09 -8.61
C ILE A 23 -3.03 -5.58 -8.10
N VAL A 24 -4.00 -4.70 -8.09
CA VAL A 24 -5.34 -4.95 -7.53
C VAL A 24 -6.40 -4.31 -8.39
N SER A 25 -7.66 -4.64 -8.14
CA SER A 25 -8.78 -4.05 -8.88
C SER A 25 -9.14 -2.65 -8.38
N SER A 26 -8.80 -2.34 -7.12
CA SER A 26 -9.09 -1.03 -6.54
C SER A 26 -8.14 -0.73 -5.38
N LEU A 27 -8.08 0.56 -5.02
CA LEU A 27 -7.30 0.99 -3.87
C LEU A 27 -7.79 0.33 -2.58
N ARG A 28 -9.11 0.18 -2.46
CA ARG A 28 -9.72 -0.46 -1.30
C ARG A 28 -9.19 -1.89 -1.12
N GLU A 29 -9.10 -2.64 -2.21
CA GLU A 29 -8.59 -3.99 -2.18
C GLU A 29 -7.13 -4.01 -1.69
N CYS A 30 -6.32 -3.09 -2.18
CA CYS A 30 -4.93 -2.97 -1.74
C CYS A 30 -4.84 -2.71 -0.24
N LYS A 31 -5.66 -1.80 0.27
CA LYS A 31 -5.66 -1.48 1.70
C LYS A 31 -6.09 -2.67 2.55
N GLU A 32 -7.06 -3.43 2.09
CA GLU A 32 -7.53 -4.62 2.81
C GLU A 32 -6.47 -5.72 2.84
N LEU A 33 -5.80 -5.94 1.71
CA LEU A 33 -4.76 -6.97 1.61
C LEU A 33 -3.57 -6.73 2.54
N TYR A 34 -3.19 -5.47 2.72
CA TYR A 34 -2.02 -5.12 3.51
C TYR A 34 -2.35 -4.52 4.87
N GLY A 35 -3.64 -4.39 5.19
CA GLY A 35 -4.06 -3.80 6.47
C GLY A 35 -3.72 -2.33 6.59
N LEU A 36 -3.63 -1.62 5.47
CA LEU A 36 -3.23 -0.21 5.46
C LEU A 36 -4.27 0.67 6.16
N GLY A 37 -3.79 1.50 7.09
CA GLY A 37 -4.66 2.38 7.85
C GLY A 37 -5.35 1.69 9.03
N ILE A 38 -5.14 0.37 9.20
CA ILE A 38 -5.67 -0.41 10.32
C ILE A 38 -4.51 -0.86 11.19
N ASP A 39 -3.62 -1.68 10.63
CA ASP A 39 -2.48 -2.25 11.35
C ASP A 39 -1.20 -1.44 11.17
N CYS A 40 -1.15 -0.60 10.16
CA CYS A 40 0.03 0.19 9.86
C CYS A 40 -0.33 1.52 9.22
N GLU A 41 0.63 2.45 9.25
CA GLU A 41 0.51 3.72 8.53
C GLU A 41 0.90 3.48 7.08
N TYR A 42 0.40 4.33 6.18
CA TYR A 42 0.72 4.18 4.77
C TYR A 42 0.75 5.51 4.03
N LYS A 43 1.42 5.51 2.89
CA LYS A 43 1.44 6.63 1.96
C LYS A 43 1.34 6.08 0.55
N ILE A 44 0.43 6.61 -0.24
CA ILE A 44 0.31 6.23 -1.65
C ILE A 44 1.29 7.07 -2.46
N ILE A 45 2.16 6.41 -3.19
CA ILE A 45 3.14 7.10 -4.04
C ILE A 45 2.58 7.32 -5.43
N SER A 46 2.04 6.25 -6.03
CA SER A 46 1.46 6.36 -7.36
C SER A 46 0.40 5.27 -7.58
N ILE A 47 -0.55 5.59 -8.44
CA ILE A 47 -1.57 4.65 -8.88
C ILE A 47 -1.58 4.70 -10.39
N GLU A 48 -1.41 3.56 -11.03
CA GLU A 48 -1.33 3.46 -12.47
C GLU A 48 -2.33 2.42 -12.96
N GLU A 49 -3.11 2.78 -13.98
CA GLU A 49 -4.06 1.84 -14.55
C GLU A 49 -3.34 0.93 -15.54
N ILE A 50 -3.55 -0.39 -15.38
CA ILE A 50 -2.95 -1.40 -16.24
C ILE A 50 -4.05 -2.10 -17.01
N LYS A 51 -3.85 -2.27 -18.30
CA LYS A 51 -4.79 -3.00 -19.13
C LYS A 51 -4.44 -4.49 -19.18
#